data_370d562ec705a19e7223713ba75c2b1e
#
_entry.id   370d562ec705a19e7223713ba75c2b1e
#
_cell.length_a   1.000
_cell.length_b   1.000
_cell.length_c   1.000
_cell.angle_alpha   90.00
_cell.angle_beta   90.00
_cell.angle_gamma   90.00
#
_symmetry.space_group_name_H-M   'P 1'
#
loop_
_entity.id
_entity.type
_entity.pdbx_description
1 polymer ?
#
loop_
_entity_poly.entity_id
_entity_poly.type
_entity_poly.pdbx_seq_one_letter_code
_entity_poly.pdbx_strand_id
1 'polypeptide(L)'
;PRSLSKGKHIIAFMSLTCAHCRIAANKMRVIHERNPEIPFYFVLNGEDKYLKPFYENTHTENIPHCMLLGKNFVFLAGTSLPTIYLVNNSVVEHDINYMDMDQTEIENWLKK
;
A
#
# COMPACT_ATOMS: atom_id res chain seq x y z
N PRO A 1 3.81 -0.29 -17.18
CA PRO A 1 3.12 -0.32 -15.91
C PRO A 1 2.53 -1.68 -15.60
N ARG A 2 2.52 -1.97 -14.33
CA ARG A 2 2.02 -3.26 -13.85
C ARG A 2 0.50 -3.29 -13.93
N SER A 3 -0.07 -4.41 -14.42
CA SER A 3 -1.51 -4.58 -14.41
C SER A 3 -1.97 -5.01 -13.02
N LEU A 4 -2.78 -4.19 -12.38
CA LEU A 4 -3.35 -4.51 -11.07
C LEU A 4 -4.63 -5.34 -11.18
N SER A 5 -5.15 -5.53 -12.40
CA SER A 5 -6.38 -6.29 -12.60
C SER A 5 -6.17 -7.80 -12.59
N LYS A 6 -4.93 -8.26 -12.67
CA LYS A 6 -4.60 -9.69 -12.72
C LYS A 6 -3.64 -10.06 -11.62
N GLY A 7 -3.85 -11.24 -11.02
CA GLY A 7 -2.99 -11.77 -9.99
C GLY A 7 -3.21 -11.12 -8.64
N LYS A 8 -2.32 -11.43 -7.73
CA LYS A 8 -2.40 -10.96 -6.34
C LYS A 8 -1.55 -9.72 -6.14
N HIS A 9 -2.11 -8.76 -5.41
CA HIS A 9 -1.42 -7.52 -5.05
C HIS A 9 -1.84 -7.10 -3.66
N ILE A 10 -0.92 -6.42 -2.96
CA ILE A 10 -1.22 -5.77 -1.70
C ILE A 10 -1.26 -4.28 -2.00
N ILE A 11 -2.46 -3.71 -1.97
CA ILE A 11 -2.68 -2.31 -2.35
C ILE A 11 -2.93 -1.48 -1.11
N ALA A 12 -2.06 -0.51 -0.86
CA ALA A 12 -2.16 0.37 0.29
C ALA A 12 -2.55 1.78 -0.15
N PHE A 13 -3.71 2.23 0.33
CA PHE A 13 -4.20 3.59 0.10
C PHE A 13 -3.74 4.47 1.26
N MET A 14 -2.95 5.50 0.96
CA MET A 14 -2.34 6.33 1.98
C MET A 14 -2.33 7.79 1.57
N SER A 15 -2.35 8.67 2.58
CA SER A 15 -2.15 10.10 2.37
C SER A 15 -0.70 10.47 2.67
N LEU A 16 -0.11 11.32 1.87
CA LEU A 16 1.29 11.75 2.00
C LEU A 16 1.58 12.45 3.34
N THR A 17 0.56 13.02 3.97
CA THR A 17 0.71 13.77 5.22
C THR A 17 0.16 13.03 6.44
N CYS A 18 -0.26 11.80 6.29
CA CYS A 18 -0.85 11.01 7.36
C CYS A 18 0.24 10.28 8.16
N ALA A 19 0.32 10.54 9.46
CA ALA A 19 1.34 9.94 10.32
C ALA A 19 1.22 8.41 10.39
N HIS A 20 0.01 7.89 10.54
CA HIS A 20 -0.21 6.43 10.57
C HIS A 20 0.16 5.78 9.24
N CYS A 21 -0.06 6.48 8.13
CA CYS A 21 0.32 5.99 6.81
C CYS A 21 1.84 5.85 6.69
N ARG A 22 2.59 6.80 7.25
CA ARG A 22 4.06 6.71 7.24
C ARG A 22 4.55 5.54 8.06
N ILE A 23 3.92 5.27 9.21
CA ILE A 23 4.26 4.10 10.03
C ILE A 23 3.99 2.81 9.23
N ALA A 24 2.83 2.72 8.59
CA ALA A 24 2.48 1.57 7.76
C ALA A 24 3.44 1.39 6.58
N ALA A 25 3.79 2.49 5.92
CA ALA A 25 4.73 2.45 4.79
C ALA A 25 6.11 1.94 5.23
N ASN A 26 6.61 2.40 6.38
CA ASN A 26 7.88 1.90 6.91
C ASN A 26 7.81 0.40 7.22
N LYS A 27 6.70 -0.08 7.75
CA LYS A 27 6.51 -1.50 8.02
C LYS A 27 6.52 -2.32 6.71
N MET A 28 5.82 -1.83 5.69
CA MET A 28 5.80 -2.48 4.38
C MET A 28 7.17 -2.46 3.71
N ARG A 29 7.94 -1.38 3.90
CA ARG A 29 9.30 -1.32 3.42
C ARG A 29 10.16 -2.44 4.01
N VAL A 30 10.10 -2.63 5.32
CA VAL A 30 10.87 -3.68 5.99
C VAL A 30 10.52 -5.06 5.43
N ILE A 31 9.22 -5.34 5.27
CA ILE A 31 8.76 -6.61 4.71
C ILE A 31 9.24 -6.76 3.27
N HIS A 32 9.15 -5.71 2.47
CA HIS A 32 9.56 -5.72 1.06
C HIS A 32 11.08 -5.91 0.92
N GLU A 33 11.87 -5.36 1.83
CA GLU A 33 13.32 -5.56 1.82
C GLU A 33 13.68 -7.01 2.13
N ARG A 34 12.90 -7.65 3.00
CA ARG A 34 13.11 -9.07 3.34
C ARG A 34 12.66 -10.00 2.22
N ASN A 35 11.62 -9.62 1.50
CA ASN A 35 11.09 -10.41 0.38
C ASN A 35 10.60 -9.45 -0.72
N PRO A 36 11.49 -9.09 -1.66
CA PRO A 36 11.14 -8.14 -2.73
C PRO A 36 10.08 -8.65 -3.70
N GLU A 37 9.75 -9.93 -3.67
CA GLU A 37 8.75 -10.51 -4.56
C GLU A 37 7.32 -10.25 -4.08
N ILE A 38 7.14 -9.81 -2.83
CA ILE A 38 5.81 -9.45 -2.34
C ILE A 38 5.30 -8.25 -3.13
N PRO A 39 4.14 -8.37 -3.79
CA PRO A 39 3.67 -7.36 -4.75
C PRO A 39 2.93 -6.22 -4.07
N PHE A 40 3.66 -5.39 -3.32
CA PHE A 40 3.11 -4.16 -2.75
C PHE A 40 2.88 -3.13 -3.85
N TYR A 41 1.80 -2.37 -3.71
CA TYR A 41 1.51 -1.22 -4.57
C TYR A 41 0.86 -0.12 -3.73
N PHE A 42 1.36 1.11 -3.87
CA PHE A 42 0.82 2.24 -3.12
C PHE A 42 -0.07 3.11 -4.00
N VAL A 43 -1.24 3.46 -3.48
CA VAL A 43 -2.10 4.48 -4.06
C VAL A 43 -2.05 5.67 -3.11
N LEU A 44 -1.42 6.75 -3.56
CA LEU A 44 -1.08 7.89 -2.70
C LEU A 44 -1.96 9.09 -3.03
N ASN A 45 -2.41 9.77 -1.99
CA ASN A 45 -3.21 10.99 -2.09
C ASN A 45 -2.46 12.14 -1.43
N GLY A 46 -2.48 13.30 -2.06
CA GLY A 46 -1.85 14.50 -1.52
C GLY A 46 -1.26 15.36 -2.64
N GLU A 47 -0.78 16.53 -2.26
CA GLU A 47 -0.13 17.42 -3.21
C GLU A 47 1.27 16.93 -3.54
N ASP A 48 1.71 17.14 -4.77
CA ASP A 48 3.02 16.67 -5.26
C ASP A 48 4.18 17.10 -4.37
N LYS A 49 4.08 18.29 -3.77
CA LYS A 49 5.16 18.81 -2.91
C LYS A 49 5.43 17.95 -1.68
N TYR A 50 4.48 17.09 -1.29
CA TYR A 50 4.64 16.21 -0.14
C TYR A 50 5.18 14.83 -0.51
N LEU A 51 5.32 14.53 -1.79
CA LEU A 51 5.80 13.22 -2.23
C LEU A 51 7.26 12.98 -1.84
N LYS A 52 8.13 13.96 -2.09
CA LYS A 52 9.55 13.84 -1.75
C LYS A 52 9.75 13.69 -0.24
N PRO A 53 9.12 14.53 0.63
CA PRO A 53 9.20 14.31 2.08
C PRO A 53 8.68 12.95 2.51
N PHE A 54 7.61 12.45 1.89
CA PHE A 54 7.09 11.13 2.20
C PHE A 54 8.15 10.05 1.95
N TYR A 55 8.79 10.08 0.79
CA TYR A 55 9.84 9.12 0.46
C TYR A 55 11.10 9.28 1.32
N GLU A 56 11.47 10.51 1.66
CA GLU A 56 12.59 10.74 2.57
C GLU A 56 12.34 10.15 3.96
N ASN A 57 11.08 10.14 4.37
CA ASN A 57 10.68 9.60 5.68
C ASN A 57 10.50 8.08 5.66
N THR A 58 9.98 7.53 4.57
CA THR A 58 9.58 6.11 4.52
C THR A 58 10.53 5.22 3.74
N HIS A 59 11.37 5.80 2.87
CA HIS A 59 12.30 5.06 2.01
C HIS A 59 11.61 3.97 1.17
N THR A 60 10.43 4.29 0.62
CA THR A 60 9.64 3.33 -0.14
C THR A 60 9.68 3.56 -1.65
N GLU A 61 10.73 4.20 -2.14
CA GLU A 61 10.86 4.51 -3.58
C GLU A 61 10.85 3.26 -4.46
N ASN A 62 11.26 2.12 -3.92
CA ASN A 62 11.28 0.86 -4.66
C ASN A 62 9.92 0.17 -4.74
N ILE A 63 8.92 0.66 -4.04
CA ILE A 63 7.56 0.13 -4.11
C ILE A 63 6.80 0.93 -5.16
N PRO A 64 6.23 0.25 -6.18
CA PRO A 64 5.46 0.95 -7.22
C PRO A 64 4.29 1.74 -6.63
N HIS A 65 4.00 2.88 -7.22
CA HIS A 65 2.90 3.71 -6.74
C HIS A 65 2.20 4.44 -7.89
N CYS A 66 1.00 4.93 -7.60
CA CYS A 66 0.34 5.95 -8.40
C CYS A 66 -0.25 7.01 -7.48
N MET A 67 -0.53 8.18 -8.05
CA MET A 67 -1.24 9.23 -7.34
C MET A 67 -2.72 9.17 -7.73
N LEU A 68 -3.60 9.28 -6.74
CA LEU A 68 -5.04 9.32 -6.96
C LEU A 68 -5.64 10.37 -6.04
N LEU A 69 -6.30 11.37 -6.62
CA LEU A 69 -6.82 12.51 -5.88
C LEU A 69 -8.35 12.52 -5.88
N GLY A 70 -8.91 13.27 -4.92
CA GLY A 70 -10.32 13.59 -4.90
C GLY A 70 -11.25 12.45 -4.52
N LYS A 71 -12.44 12.47 -5.09
CA LYS A 71 -13.52 11.57 -4.72
C LYS A 71 -13.21 10.10 -4.98
N ASN A 72 -12.45 9.83 -6.05
CA ASN A 72 -12.11 8.45 -6.39
C ASN A 72 -11.26 7.80 -5.32
N PHE A 73 -10.33 8.56 -4.75
CA PHE A 73 -9.51 8.05 -3.66
C PHE A 73 -10.39 7.72 -2.44
N VAL A 74 -11.24 8.65 -2.03
CA VAL A 74 -12.10 8.45 -0.86
C VAL A 74 -13.06 7.27 -1.07
N PHE A 75 -13.58 7.14 -2.30
CA PHE A 75 -14.49 6.05 -2.63
C PHE A 75 -13.82 4.68 -2.43
N LEU A 76 -12.58 4.54 -2.88
CA LEU A 76 -11.86 3.27 -2.79
C LEU A 76 -11.25 3.02 -1.42
N ALA A 77 -10.73 4.06 -0.78
CA ALA A 77 -9.98 3.94 0.46
C ALA A 77 -10.85 4.03 1.71
N GLY A 78 -12.00 4.70 1.60
CA GLY A 78 -12.79 5.04 2.77
C GLY A 78 -12.19 6.24 3.51
N THR A 79 -12.63 6.46 4.75
CA THR A 79 -12.26 7.64 5.52
C THR A 79 -11.20 7.39 6.58
N SER A 80 -10.82 6.14 6.80
CA SER A 80 -9.82 5.77 7.81
C SER A 80 -8.58 5.23 7.12
N LEU A 81 -7.49 5.99 7.19
CA LEU A 81 -6.23 5.66 6.52
C LEU A 81 -5.18 5.23 7.54
N PRO A 82 -4.25 4.35 7.16
CA PRO A 82 -4.10 3.70 5.85
C PRO A 82 -5.13 2.60 5.64
N THR A 83 -5.51 2.36 4.39
CA THR A 83 -6.39 1.26 4.01
C THR A 83 -5.58 0.28 3.17
N ILE A 84 -5.50 -0.97 3.60
CA ILE A 84 -4.64 -1.97 2.97
C ILE A 84 -5.48 -3.17 2.60
N TYR A 85 -5.52 -3.47 1.29
CA TYR A 85 -6.29 -4.59 0.75
C TYR A 85 -5.38 -5.66 0.18
N LEU A 86 -5.71 -6.92 0.46
CA LEU A 86 -5.16 -8.06 -0.28
C LEU A 86 -6.11 -8.32 -1.44
N VAL A 87 -5.62 -8.12 -2.66
CA VAL A 87 -6.45 -8.13 -3.87
C VAL A 87 -6.02 -9.28 -4.77
N ASN A 88 -6.98 -10.02 -5.31
CA ASN A 88 -6.73 -11.12 -6.23
C ASN A 88 -7.65 -10.98 -7.44
N ASN A 89 -7.07 -10.75 -8.61
CA ASN A 89 -7.80 -10.56 -9.87
C ASN A 89 -8.90 -9.50 -9.70
N SER A 90 -8.53 -8.35 -9.15
CA SER A 90 -9.41 -7.19 -8.91
C SER A 90 -10.46 -7.40 -7.81
N VAL A 91 -10.39 -8.50 -7.08
CA VAL A 91 -11.32 -8.77 -5.98
C VAL A 91 -10.60 -8.59 -4.65
N VAL A 92 -11.16 -7.75 -3.77
CA VAL A 92 -10.61 -7.56 -2.42
C VAL A 92 -10.96 -8.81 -1.60
N GLU A 93 -9.93 -9.56 -1.20
CA GLU A 93 -10.12 -10.75 -0.38
C GLU A 93 -9.97 -10.46 1.11
N HIS A 94 -9.12 -9.50 1.46
CA HIS A 94 -8.92 -9.11 2.86
C HIS A 94 -8.66 -7.62 2.97
N ASP A 95 -9.16 -7.03 4.05
CA ASP A 95 -8.89 -5.66 4.47
C ASP A 95 -8.11 -5.77 5.76
N ILE A 96 -6.82 -5.42 5.75
CA ILE A 96 -5.95 -5.65 6.90
C ILE A 96 -5.58 -4.34 7.60
N ASN A 97 -5.53 -4.42 8.93
CA ASN A 97 -5.03 -3.32 9.74
C ASN A 97 -3.50 -3.39 9.74
N TYR A 98 -2.83 -2.26 9.48
CA TYR A 98 -1.37 -2.25 9.41
C TYR A 98 -0.71 -2.69 10.73
N MET A 99 -1.38 -2.49 11.86
CA MET A 99 -0.84 -2.91 13.16
C MET A 99 -0.78 -4.43 13.29
N ASP A 100 -1.65 -5.14 12.59
CA ASP A 100 -1.71 -6.61 12.61
C ASP A 100 -1.02 -7.23 11.40
N MET A 101 -0.47 -6.43 10.51
CA MET A 101 0.16 -6.90 9.28
C MET A 101 1.38 -7.77 9.62
N ASP A 102 1.40 -8.99 9.06
CA ASP A 102 2.42 -9.98 9.32
C ASP A 102 2.93 -10.57 8.02
N GLN A 103 4.25 -10.59 7.86
CA GLN A 103 4.90 -11.09 6.66
C GLN A 103 4.54 -12.55 6.36
N THR A 104 4.52 -13.40 7.38
CA THR A 104 4.22 -14.82 7.21
C THR A 104 2.79 -15.02 6.69
N GLU A 105 1.84 -14.27 7.22
CA GLU A 105 0.45 -14.35 6.76
C GLU A 105 0.31 -13.90 5.31
N ILE A 106 1.02 -12.83 4.94
CA ILE A 106 1.02 -12.35 3.57
C ILE A 106 1.61 -13.41 2.64
N GLU A 107 2.74 -13.99 3.01
CA GLU A 107 3.39 -15.01 2.20
C GLU A 107 2.51 -16.25 2.06
N ASN A 108 1.82 -16.65 3.11
CA ASN A 108 0.88 -17.77 3.04
C ASN A 108 -0.29 -17.46 2.12
N TRP A 109 -0.82 -16.25 2.18
CA TRP A 109 -1.89 -15.83 1.25
C TRP A 109 -1.42 -15.86 -0.20
N LEU A 110 -0.18 -15.45 -0.47
CA LEU A 110 0.36 -15.44 -1.83
C LEU A 110 0.49 -16.85 -2.41
N LYS A 111 0.65 -17.86 -1.56
CA LYS A 111 0.83 -19.26 -1.99
C LYS A 111 -0.48 -19.99 -2.29
N LYS A 112 -1.59 -19.44 -1.91
CA LYS A 112 -2.90 -20.10 -2.11
C LYS A 112 -3.33 -20.19 -3.55
#